data_0744f286e1a76df1ba87b0116349b3b3
#
_entry.id   0744f286e1a76df1ba87b0116349b3b3
#
_cell.length_a   1.000
_cell.length_b   1.000
_cell.length_c   1.000
_cell.angle_alpha   90.00
_cell.angle_beta   90.00
_cell.angle_gamma   90.00
#
_symmetry.space_group_name_H-M   'P 1'
#
loop_
_entity.id
_entity.type
_entity.pdbx_description
1 polymer ?
#
loop_
_entity_poly.entity_id
_entity_poly.type
_entity_poly.pdbx_seq_one_letter_code
_entity_poly.pdbx_strand_id
1 'polypeptide(L)'
;MTINERITGARAYLAKLPKAVAGDGGHPATYRAASILAHGFDLDYDTAWGILNDWNTTHCSPPWSEKELRHKLNDAYVKPHEKPKGWLTAGR
;
A
#
# COMPACT_ATOMS: atom_id res chain seq x y z
N MET A 1 -14.04 -6.63 -11.09
CA MET A 1 -14.09 -5.61 -10.02
C MET A 1 -13.87 -4.23 -10.62
N THR A 2 -14.74 -3.27 -10.32
CA THR A 2 -14.59 -1.90 -10.82
C THR A 2 -13.45 -1.20 -10.08
N ILE A 3 -12.99 -0.05 -10.62
CA ILE A 3 -11.96 0.74 -9.95
C ILE A 3 -12.44 1.19 -8.56
N ASN A 4 -13.70 1.59 -8.42
CA ASN A 4 -14.25 2.00 -7.13
C ASN A 4 -14.26 0.85 -6.13
N GLU A 5 -14.60 -0.34 -6.57
CA GLU A 5 -14.56 -1.54 -5.72
C GLU A 5 -13.14 -1.87 -5.30
N ARG A 6 -12.16 -1.72 -6.20
CA ARG A 6 -10.75 -1.95 -5.88
C ARG A 6 -10.25 -0.93 -4.85
N ILE A 7 -10.62 0.34 -5.01
CA ILE A 7 -10.25 1.39 -4.07
C ILE A 7 -10.84 1.11 -2.69
N THR A 8 -12.13 0.81 -2.63
CA THR A 8 -12.81 0.49 -1.38
C THR A 8 -12.18 -0.72 -0.69
N GLY A 9 -11.91 -1.77 -1.46
CA GLY A 9 -11.27 -2.97 -0.94
C GLY A 9 -9.86 -2.71 -0.44
N ALA A 10 -9.09 -1.90 -1.17
CA ALA A 10 -7.73 -1.55 -0.79
C ALA A 10 -7.70 -0.75 0.52
N ARG A 11 -8.58 0.24 0.66
CA ARG A 11 -8.68 1.02 1.89
C ARG A 11 -9.07 0.15 3.07
N ALA A 12 -10.02 -0.74 2.89
CA ALA A 12 -10.46 -1.66 3.95
C ALA A 12 -9.34 -2.62 4.35
N TYR A 13 -8.58 -3.11 3.36
CA TYR A 13 -7.46 -4.00 3.61
C TYR A 13 -6.37 -3.31 4.44
N LEU A 14 -5.96 -2.12 4.01
CA LEU A 14 -4.93 -1.35 4.70
C LEU A 14 -5.35 -0.95 6.12
N ALA A 15 -6.63 -0.65 6.33
CA ALA A 15 -7.13 -0.29 7.65
C ALA A 15 -6.94 -1.41 8.69
N LYS A 16 -6.85 -2.66 8.23
CA LYS A 16 -6.66 -3.83 9.10
C LYS A 16 -5.20 -4.18 9.33
N LEU A 17 -4.27 -3.54 8.63
CA LEU A 17 -2.85 -3.82 8.83
C LEU A 17 -2.39 -3.28 10.19
N PRO A 18 -1.39 -3.93 10.81
CA PRO A 18 -0.80 -3.42 12.05
C PRO A 18 -0.17 -2.05 11.82
N LYS A 19 -0.05 -1.28 12.89
CA LYS A 19 0.65 0.01 12.82
C LYS A 19 2.13 -0.20 12.51
N ALA A 20 2.68 0.70 11.70
CA ALA A 20 4.10 0.71 11.36
C ALA A 20 4.82 1.67 12.30
N VAL A 21 5.61 1.12 13.22
CA VAL A 21 6.32 1.91 14.23
C VAL A 21 7.80 2.00 13.87
N ALA A 22 8.34 3.21 13.85
CA ALA A 22 9.75 3.43 13.54
C ALA A 22 10.64 2.66 14.53
N GLY A 23 11.64 1.94 13.98
CA GLY A 23 12.52 1.11 14.77
C GLY A 23 11.94 -0.23 15.19
N ASP A 24 10.68 -0.52 14.82
CA ASP A 24 10.00 -1.76 15.20
C ASP A 24 9.27 -2.34 13.96
N GLY A 25 10.03 -2.56 12.89
CA GLY A 25 9.50 -3.15 11.67
C GLY A 25 8.72 -2.18 10.78
N GLY A 26 8.87 -0.86 10.97
CA GLY A 26 8.14 0.14 10.21
C GLY A 26 8.45 0.13 8.71
N HIS A 27 9.71 -0.12 8.32
CA HIS A 27 10.11 -0.18 6.92
C HIS A 27 9.42 -1.33 6.17
N PRO A 28 9.54 -2.59 6.59
CA PRO A 28 8.87 -3.68 5.91
C PRO A 28 7.34 -3.57 5.96
N ALA A 29 6.78 -3.08 7.04
CA ALA A 29 5.33 -2.89 7.15
C ALA A 29 4.80 -1.89 6.14
N THR A 30 5.51 -0.77 5.96
CA THR A 30 5.13 0.28 5.02
C THR A 30 5.33 -0.19 3.57
N TYR A 31 6.43 -0.90 3.28
CA TYR A 31 6.64 -1.47 1.96
C TYR A 31 5.55 -2.48 1.60
N ARG A 32 5.14 -3.30 2.59
CA ARG A 32 4.05 -4.25 2.40
C ARG A 32 2.74 -3.54 2.02
N ALA A 33 2.41 -2.45 2.72
CA ALA A 33 1.22 -1.67 2.39
C ALA A 33 1.30 -1.13 0.95
N ALA A 34 2.45 -0.57 0.56
CA ALA A 34 2.66 -0.08 -0.80
C ALA A 34 2.51 -1.21 -1.83
N SER A 35 3.07 -2.38 -1.55
CA SER A 35 3.02 -3.54 -2.43
C SER A 35 1.60 -4.08 -2.60
N ILE A 36 0.81 -4.08 -1.53
CA ILE A 36 -0.60 -4.47 -1.58
C ILE A 36 -1.37 -3.57 -2.55
N LEU A 37 -1.10 -2.26 -2.52
CA LEU A 37 -1.76 -1.31 -3.42
C LEU A 37 -1.31 -1.49 -4.87
N ALA A 38 -0.01 -1.59 -5.09
CA ALA A 38 0.56 -1.68 -6.44
C ALA A 38 0.27 -3.01 -7.11
N HIS A 39 0.43 -4.11 -6.40
CA HIS A 39 0.31 -5.47 -6.94
C HIS A 39 -0.98 -6.16 -6.50
N GLY A 40 -1.34 -6.08 -5.23
CA GLY A 40 -2.51 -6.77 -4.71
C GLY A 40 -3.81 -6.31 -5.35
N PHE A 41 -4.00 -5.02 -5.45
CA PHE A 41 -5.20 -4.42 -6.04
C PHE A 41 -4.96 -3.83 -7.42
N ASP A 42 -3.74 -3.92 -7.94
CA ASP A 42 -3.38 -3.43 -9.29
C ASP A 42 -3.87 -2.00 -9.53
N LEU A 43 -3.55 -1.12 -8.59
CA LEU A 43 -3.92 0.29 -8.69
C LEU A 43 -2.84 1.08 -9.43
N ASP A 44 -3.25 2.13 -10.14
CA ASP A 44 -2.29 3.08 -10.70
C ASP A 44 -1.60 3.87 -9.58
N TYR A 45 -0.46 4.47 -9.92
CA TYR A 45 0.38 5.17 -8.94
C TYR A 45 -0.37 6.26 -8.18
N ASP A 46 -1.09 7.13 -8.89
CA ASP A 46 -1.76 8.26 -8.25
C ASP A 46 -2.86 7.81 -7.29
N THR A 47 -3.62 6.80 -7.68
CA THR A 47 -4.65 6.22 -6.81
C THR A 47 -4.02 5.56 -5.59
N ALA A 48 -2.98 4.78 -5.79
CA ALA A 48 -2.25 4.13 -4.71
C ALA A 48 -1.62 5.16 -3.76
N TRP A 49 -1.07 6.24 -4.30
CA TRP A 49 -0.48 7.30 -3.49
C TRP A 49 -1.50 7.91 -2.53
N GLY A 50 -2.68 8.25 -3.01
CA GLY A 50 -3.72 8.83 -2.16
C GLY A 50 -4.08 7.93 -0.99
N ILE A 51 -4.24 6.63 -1.25
CA ILE A 51 -4.57 5.65 -0.21
C ILE A 51 -3.40 5.47 0.77
N LEU A 52 -2.19 5.35 0.25
CA LEU A 52 -1.01 5.15 1.09
C LEU A 52 -0.74 6.37 1.98
N ASN A 53 -0.92 7.56 1.43
CA ASN A 53 -0.73 8.80 2.18
C ASN A 53 -1.73 8.91 3.34
N ASP A 54 -2.98 8.55 3.11
CA ASP A 54 -3.99 8.52 4.17
C ASP A 54 -3.63 7.49 5.24
N TRP A 55 -3.22 6.28 4.83
CA TRP A 55 -2.79 5.23 5.75
C TRP A 55 -1.59 5.67 6.59
N ASN A 56 -0.66 6.42 5.98
CA ASN A 56 0.53 6.94 6.66
C ASN A 56 0.17 7.78 7.87
N THR A 57 -0.86 8.62 7.76
CA THR A 57 -1.24 9.52 8.85
C THR A 57 -1.88 8.79 10.03
N THR A 58 -2.46 7.64 9.81
CA THR A 58 -3.19 6.89 10.86
C THR A 58 -2.44 5.68 11.38
N HIS A 59 -1.55 5.09 10.57
CA HIS A 59 -0.91 3.80 10.90
C HIS A 59 0.60 3.88 11.09
N CYS A 60 1.24 4.96 10.69
CA CYS A 60 2.68 5.11 10.86
C CYS A 60 3.00 6.03 12.04
N SER A 61 3.93 5.61 12.87
CA SER A 61 4.32 6.38 14.07
C SER A 61 5.85 6.41 14.18
N PRO A 62 6.48 7.56 13.92
CA PRO A 62 5.88 8.76 13.33
C PRO A 62 5.53 8.55 11.86
N PRO A 63 4.65 9.39 11.28
CA PRO A 63 4.37 9.30 9.84
C PRO A 63 5.63 9.56 9.01
N TRP A 64 5.76 8.87 7.88
CA TRP A 64 6.85 9.10 6.94
C TRP A 64 6.69 10.46 6.28
N SER A 65 7.82 11.08 5.89
CA SER A 65 7.79 12.24 5.01
C SER A 65 7.27 11.84 3.63
N GLU A 66 6.79 12.80 2.85
CA GLU A 66 6.32 12.53 1.50
C GLU A 66 7.42 11.87 0.67
N LYS A 67 8.65 12.37 0.75
CA LYS A 67 9.78 11.84 0.00
C LYS A 67 10.04 10.37 0.32
N GLU A 68 10.06 10.04 1.59
CA GLU A 68 10.30 8.67 2.04
C GLU A 68 9.16 7.73 1.63
N LEU A 69 7.93 8.19 1.78
CA LEU A 69 6.75 7.40 1.45
C LEU A 69 6.67 7.13 -0.06
N ARG A 70 6.96 8.17 -0.88
CA ARG A 70 7.00 8.01 -2.34
C ARG A 70 8.11 7.05 -2.77
N HIS A 71 9.25 7.07 -2.08
CA HIS A 71 10.33 6.13 -2.37
C HIS A 71 9.85 4.68 -2.18
N LYS A 72 9.14 4.40 -1.11
CA LYS A 72 8.59 3.06 -0.85
C LYS A 72 7.56 2.65 -1.89
N LEU A 73 6.72 3.57 -2.29
CA LEU A 73 5.72 3.29 -3.33
C LEU A 73 6.39 3.05 -4.69
N ASN A 74 7.39 3.86 -5.04
CA ASN A 74 8.16 3.66 -6.28
C ASN A 74 8.81 2.27 -6.30
N ASP A 75 9.42 1.86 -5.19
CA ASP A 75 10.02 0.53 -5.08
C ASP A 75 9.00 -0.58 -5.31
N ALA A 76 7.79 -0.41 -4.80
CA ALA A 76 6.74 -1.41 -4.98
C ALA A 76 6.36 -1.58 -6.46
N TYR A 77 6.44 -0.51 -7.26
CA TYR A 77 6.11 -0.59 -8.69
C TYR A 77 7.25 -1.15 -9.54
N VAL A 78 8.51 -0.96 -9.14
CA VAL A 78 9.65 -1.38 -9.96
C VAL A 78 10.20 -2.75 -9.59
N LYS A 79 10.03 -3.18 -8.33
CA LYS A 79 10.55 -4.47 -7.90
C LYS A 79 9.64 -5.62 -8.31
N PRO A 80 10.20 -6.79 -8.66
CA PRO A 80 9.40 -7.98 -8.97
C PRO A 80 8.56 -8.41 -7.79
N HIS A 81 7.41 -9.01 -8.07
CA HIS A 81 6.51 -9.55 -7.06
C HIS A 81 6.18 -10.99 -7.39
N GLU A 82 6.10 -11.85 -6.36
CA GLU A 82 5.84 -13.29 -6.54
C GLU A 82 4.47 -13.60 -7.10
N LYS A 83 3.48 -12.79 -6.72
CA LYS A 83 2.09 -13.03 -7.10
C LYS A 83 1.71 -12.17 -8.30
N PRO A 84 0.76 -12.62 -9.14
CA PRO A 84 0.32 -11.82 -10.27
C PRO A 84 -0.38 -10.55 -9.81
N LYS A 85 -0.35 -9.51 -10.66
CA LYS A 85 -1.05 -8.27 -10.37
C LYS A 85 -2.54 -8.51 -10.18
N GLY A 86 -3.12 -7.86 -9.18
CA GLY A 86 -4.53 -7.99 -8.88
C GLY A 86 -4.88 -9.25 -8.10
N TRP A 87 -3.89 -9.91 -7.49
CA TRP A 87 -4.14 -11.18 -6.80
C TRP A 87 -5.15 -11.04 -5.65
N LEU A 88 -5.30 -9.85 -5.07
CA LEU A 88 -6.31 -9.60 -4.04
C LEU A 88 -7.70 -9.32 -4.64
N THR A 89 -7.79 -9.15 -5.95
CA THR A 89 -9.07 -8.97 -6.66
C THR A 89 -9.51 -10.24 -7.37
N ALA A 90 -8.59 -11.17 -7.63
CA ALA A 90 -8.88 -12.39 -8.37
C ALA A 90 -9.80 -13.31 -7.57
N GLY A 91 -10.81 -13.88 -8.25
CA GLY A 91 -11.74 -14.82 -7.64
C GLY A 91 -12.80 -14.19 -6.75
N ARG A 92 -13.00 -12.90 -6.86
CA ARG A 92 -13.99 -12.18 -6.06
C ARG A 92 -15.16 -11.70 -6.88
#